data_655476eb539e86963cb7cd3d3acc6d87
#
_entry.id   655476eb539e86963cb7cd3d3acc6d87
#
_cell.length_a   1.000
_cell.length_b   1.000
_cell.length_c   1.000
_cell.angle_alpha   90.00
_cell.angle_beta   90.00
_cell.angle_gamma   90.00
#
_symmetry.space_group_name_H-M   'P 1'
#
loop_
_entity.id
_entity.type
_entity.pdbx_description
1 polymer ?
#
loop_
_entity_poly.entity_id
_entity_poly.type
_entity_poly.pdbx_seq_one_letter_code
_entity_poly.pdbx_strand_id
1 'polypeptide(L)'
;MINKKYIYLGTIFLFLVIIKLINPPIIKKISFVNHDFYQKMFNRGEVKSVTIVDIDEKSLAKIGQFPWRRDIYSKILDNLNQHNPSVIAFDIVFSEEDKQNPKDLLLQLQKESDEFLDVKVTNTNQVFIDSLKRSKVVLPVIGEPNDNFIENNSEPKLRLIVKGDDPKNFIYRYKNKITSLENLNSAAKGIGSISLLPNIDGIIRNVPILYNIDNKIWPSLALEAVRVATGQKNLLVQSDKNGIQLIKTRKNIIPSDQNGVINIKYKKFDKKNYISAVDIVNNDFDQKRIENKIILIGSSAQALFDIVKISNGKTVPGVEIHAHIIDNILKNENIVKNLITQITENIIFLILIIFLIFIPTKIKPKFSIIFFIGSILLTNILSIVAYQFNFYLDALFPSIAATVMFMTSLYFRYLEENSIAIENEKKQSILKKEREIAGEVQKKLFPSNKKIEKYIFAKNTPAKDVSGDYYDYYQVNENE
;
A
#
# COMPACT_ATOMS: atom_id res chain seq x y z
N MET A 1 -1.46 -39.27 19.83
CA MET A 1 -2.21 -38.20 19.11
C MET A 1 -1.63 -36.79 19.34
N ILE A 2 -1.20 -36.42 20.54
CA ILE A 2 -0.69 -35.08 20.89
C ILE A 2 0.46 -34.61 19.98
N ASN A 3 1.45 -35.47 19.68
CA ASN A 3 2.57 -35.09 18.80
C ASN A 3 2.14 -34.82 17.35
N LYS A 4 1.16 -35.54 16.80
CA LYS A 4 0.69 -35.34 15.42
C LYS A 4 -0.02 -33.98 15.25
N LYS A 5 -0.83 -33.56 16.23
CA LYS A 5 -1.54 -32.29 16.25
C LYS A 5 -0.56 -31.10 16.08
N TYR A 6 0.49 -31.06 16.91
CA TYR A 6 1.47 -29.94 16.85
C TYR A 6 2.31 -29.98 15.56
N ILE A 7 2.52 -31.16 14.95
CA ILE A 7 3.16 -31.28 13.65
C ILE A 7 2.27 -30.59 12.57
N TYR A 8 0.97 -30.90 12.52
CA TYR A 8 0.06 -30.27 11.55
C TYR A 8 -0.07 -28.76 11.77
N LEU A 9 -0.24 -28.30 13.02
CA LEU A 9 -0.29 -26.89 13.35
C LEU A 9 1.01 -26.18 12.96
N GLY A 10 2.17 -26.81 13.20
CA GLY A 10 3.48 -26.30 12.79
C GLY A 10 3.64 -26.22 11.27
N THR A 11 3.10 -27.21 10.52
CA THR A 11 3.12 -27.17 9.05
C THR A 11 2.29 -26.00 8.51
N ILE A 12 1.08 -25.79 9.04
CA ILE A 12 0.22 -24.67 8.63
C ILE A 12 0.87 -23.34 9.03
N PHE A 13 1.43 -23.23 10.22
CA PHE A 13 2.21 -22.07 10.65
C PHE A 13 3.33 -21.74 9.66
N LEU A 14 4.16 -22.73 9.33
CA LEU A 14 5.26 -22.57 8.37
C LEU A 14 4.75 -22.13 7.00
N PHE A 15 3.66 -22.72 6.53
CA PHE A 15 3.02 -22.33 5.27
C PHE A 15 2.56 -20.87 5.27
N LEU A 16 1.90 -20.41 6.33
CA LEU A 16 1.47 -19.02 6.48
C LEU A 16 2.65 -18.04 6.53
N VAL A 17 3.74 -18.43 7.22
CA VAL A 17 4.99 -17.64 7.25
C VAL A 17 5.62 -17.55 5.86
N ILE A 18 5.71 -18.66 5.14
CA ILE A 18 6.25 -18.69 3.77
C ILE A 18 5.41 -17.82 2.84
N ILE A 19 4.08 -17.91 2.89
CA ILE A 19 3.20 -17.02 2.10
C ILE A 19 3.46 -15.55 2.43
N LYS A 20 3.59 -15.20 3.70
CA LYS A 20 3.88 -13.82 4.13
C LYS A 20 5.23 -13.33 3.60
N LEU A 21 6.26 -14.17 3.62
CA LEU A 21 7.61 -13.83 3.15
C LEU A 21 7.67 -13.70 1.61
N ILE A 22 7.08 -14.64 0.88
CA ILE A 22 7.02 -14.60 -0.58
C ILE A 22 6.16 -13.41 -1.06
N ASN A 23 5.13 -13.05 -0.28
CA ASN A 23 4.21 -11.95 -0.57
C ASN A 23 3.65 -11.99 -2.01
N PRO A 24 2.98 -13.09 -2.42
CA PRO A 24 2.50 -13.26 -3.78
C PRO A 24 1.48 -12.17 -4.17
N PRO A 25 1.20 -11.98 -5.48
CA PRO A 25 0.33 -10.89 -5.97
C PRO A 25 -1.04 -10.84 -5.31
N ILE A 26 -1.62 -11.98 -4.95
CA ILE A 26 -2.92 -12.05 -4.26
C ILE A 26 -2.85 -11.45 -2.85
N ILE A 27 -1.76 -11.71 -2.12
CA ILE A 27 -1.55 -11.16 -0.77
C ILE A 27 -1.30 -9.64 -0.85
N LYS A 28 -0.54 -9.19 -1.85
CA LYS A 28 -0.38 -7.74 -2.12
C LYS A 28 -1.72 -7.06 -2.37
N LYS A 29 -2.61 -7.67 -3.15
CA LYS A 29 -3.96 -7.13 -3.38
C LYS A 29 -4.78 -7.03 -2.10
N ILE A 30 -4.69 -8.03 -1.21
CA ILE A 30 -5.34 -8.00 0.11
C ILE A 30 -4.81 -6.83 0.95
N SER A 31 -3.48 -6.64 1.00
CA SER A 31 -2.86 -5.49 1.68
C SER A 31 -3.30 -4.14 1.09
N PHE A 32 -3.49 -4.07 -0.23
CA PHE A 32 -4.02 -2.87 -0.89
C PHE A 32 -5.45 -2.53 -0.46
N VAL A 33 -6.32 -3.53 -0.28
CA VAL A 33 -7.68 -3.31 0.23
C VAL A 33 -7.64 -2.65 1.60
N ASN A 34 -6.77 -3.12 2.50
CA ASN A 34 -6.59 -2.52 3.82
C ASN A 34 -6.06 -1.08 3.76
N HIS A 35 -5.05 -0.85 2.92
CA HIS A 35 -4.50 0.49 2.68
C HIS A 35 -5.56 1.46 2.15
N ASP A 36 -6.34 1.04 1.13
CA ASP A 36 -7.38 1.86 0.52
C ASP A 36 -8.53 2.16 1.49
N PHE A 37 -8.88 1.20 2.35
CA PHE A 37 -9.84 1.42 3.42
C PHE A 37 -9.37 2.53 4.37
N TYR A 38 -8.10 2.50 4.79
CA TYR A 38 -7.55 3.55 5.65
C TYR A 38 -7.50 4.91 4.95
N GLN A 39 -7.14 4.94 3.66
CA GLN A 39 -7.15 6.15 2.85
C GLN A 39 -8.55 6.80 2.80
N LYS A 40 -9.61 5.99 2.66
CA LYS A 40 -10.99 6.48 2.61
C LYS A 40 -11.50 6.99 3.96
N MET A 41 -11.16 6.26 5.03
CA MET A 41 -11.74 6.51 6.36
C MET A 41 -11.01 7.58 7.17
N PHE A 42 -9.69 7.66 7.04
CA PHE A 42 -8.85 8.43 7.97
C PHE A 42 -8.13 9.62 7.33
N ASN A 43 -8.09 9.74 6.00
CA ASN A 43 -7.45 10.88 5.38
C ASN A 43 -8.35 12.12 5.46
N ARG A 44 -7.98 13.00 6.36
CA ARG A 44 -8.62 14.31 6.56
C ARG A 44 -7.70 15.41 6.07
N GLY A 45 -8.30 16.57 5.74
CA GLY A 45 -7.57 17.76 5.32
C GLY A 45 -7.66 18.02 3.83
N GLU A 46 -7.09 19.16 3.42
CA GLU A 46 -7.09 19.65 2.05
C GLU A 46 -5.67 19.98 1.60
N VAL A 47 -5.41 19.80 0.32
CA VAL A 47 -4.19 20.31 -0.31
C VAL A 47 -4.34 21.82 -0.47
N LYS A 48 -3.44 22.58 0.16
CA LYS A 48 -3.48 24.06 0.14
C LYS A 48 -2.20 24.70 -0.39
N SER A 49 -1.14 23.91 -0.54
CA SER A 49 0.20 24.39 -0.91
C SER A 49 0.42 24.50 -2.42
N VAL A 50 -0.50 23.92 -3.22
CA VAL A 50 -0.37 23.78 -4.66
C VAL A 50 -1.60 24.36 -5.36
N THR A 51 -1.38 25.05 -6.47
CA THR A 51 -2.41 25.43 -7.45
C THR A 51 -2.07 24.80 -8.79
N ILE A 52 -3.08 24.25 -9.47
CA ILE A 52 -2.95 23.66 -10.81
C ILE A 52 -3.47 24.68 -11.82
N VAL A 53 -2.62 25.05 -12.76
CA VAL A 53 -3.01 25.71 -14.00
C VAL A 53 -3.40 24.63 -14.98
N ASP A 54 -4.68 24.57 -15.25
CA ASP A 54 -5.32 23.44 -15.89
C ASP A 54 -5.55 23.69 -17.40
N ILE A 55 -4.98 22.83 -18.20
CA ILE A 55 -5.32 22.72 -19.62
C ILE A 55 -6.62 21.93 -19.71
N ASP A 56 -7.72 22.64 -19.44
CA ASP A 56 -9.07 22.12 -19.41
C ASP A 56 -9.80 22.29 -20.75
N GLU A 57 -11.00 21.76 -20.85
CA GLU A 57 -11.84 21.88 -22.06
C GLU A 57 -12.15 23.36 -22.40
N LYS A 58 -12.27 24.24 -21.37
CA LYS A 58 -12.47 25.69 -21.57
C LYS A 58 -11.26 26.32 -22.27
N SER A 59 -10.06 25.92 -21.88
CA SER A 59 -8.82 26.40 -22.47
C SER A 59 -8.65 25.89 -23.90
N LEU A 60 -8.95 24.61 -24.16
CA LEU A 60 -8.91 24.05 -25.50
C LEU A 60 -9.91 24.73 -26.44
N ALA A 61 -11.12 25.05 -25.97
CA ALA A 61 -12.14 25.73 -26.77
C ALA A 61 -11.77 27.18 -27.13
N LYS A 62 -11.03 27.89 -26.24
CA LYS A 62 -10.72 29.32 -26.46
C LYS A 62 -9.35 29.59 -27.07
N ILE A 63 -8.35 28.79 -26.71
CA ILE A 63 -6.97 28.97 -27.20
C ILE A 63 -6.76 28.15 -28.49
N GLY A 64 -7.43 27.00 -28.60
CA GLY A 64 -7.28 26.06 -29.68
C GLY A 64 -6.74 24.70 -29.24
N GLN A 65 -6.57 23.81 -30.21
CA GLN A 65 -6.13 22.44 -29.99
C GLN A 65 -4.71 22.38 -29.45
N PHE A 66 -4.49 21.51 -28.45
CA PHE A 66 -3.17 21.20 -27.91
C PHE A 66 -2.36 20.28 -28.88
N PRO A 67 -1.03 20.43 -29.00
CA PRO A 67 -0.15 21.32 -28.24
C PRO A 67 -0.16 22.77 -28.74
N TRP A 68 -0.13 23.70 -27.80
CA TRP A 68 -0.14 25.11 -28.12
C TRP A 68 1.25 25.64 -28.53
N ARG A 69 1.23 26.76 -29.25
CA ARG A 69 2.42 27.52 -29.61
C ARG A 69 3.18 28.02 -28.36
N ARG A 70 4.51 28.06 -28.44
CA ARG A 70 5.39 28.32 -27.28
C ARG A 70 5.17 29.70 -26.63
N ASP A 71 4.76 30.71 -27.38
CA ASP A 71 4.46 32.06 -26.84
C ASP A 71 3.23 32.05 -25.91
N ILE A 72 2.30 31.12 -26.05
CA ILE A 72 1.19 30.91 -25.10
C ILE A 72 1.74 30.54 -23.72
N TYR A 73 2.69 29.62 -23.68
CA TYR A 73 3.33 29.21 -22.40
C TYR A 73 4.18 30.35 -21.83
N SER A 74 4.83 31.17 -22.70
CA SER A 74 5.54 32.35 -22.27
C SER A 74 4.60 33.34 -21.57
N LYS A 75 3.42 33.59 -22.16
CA LYS A 75 2.40 34.46 -21.59
C LYS A 75 1.87 33.92 -20.26
N ILE A 76 1.66 32.63 -20.14
CA ILE A 76 1.29 31.96 -18.88
C ILE A 76 2.37 32.23 -17.82
N LEU A 77 3.65 31.98 -18.14
CA LEU A 77 4.76 32.21 -17.22
C LEU A 77 4.87 33.70 -16.79
N ASP A 78 4.77 34.61 -17.73
CA ASP A 78 4.93 36.04 -17.46
C ASP A 78 3.78 36.56 -16.57
N ASN A 79 2.54 36.14 -16.82
CA ASN A 79 1.38 36.50 -15.99
C ASN A 79 1.48 35.88 -14.58
N LEU A 80 1.91 34.59 -14.45
CA LEU A 80 2.13 33.98 -13.15
C LEU A 80 3.24 34.69 -12.35
N ASN A 81 4.36 35.03 -13.00
CA ASN A 81 5.51 35.67 -12.33
C ASN A 81 5.19 37.03 -11.71
N GLN A 82 4.20 37.76 -12.23
CA GLN A 82 3.73 39.01 -11.62
C GLN A 82 3.23 38.83 -10.19
N HIS A 83 2.85 37.58 -9.80
CA HIS A 83 2.26 37.26 -8.51
C HIS A 83 3.15 36.37 -7.61
N ASN A 84 4.47 36.39 -7.85
CA ASN A 84 5.48 35.73 -7.01
C ASN A 84 5.18 34.26 -6.62
N PRO A 85 4.98 33.34 -7.58
CA PRO A 85 4.90 31.93 -7.27
C PRO A 85 6.22 31.41 -6.67
N SER A 86 6.15 30.45 -5.77
CA SER A 86 7.36 29.83 -5.21
C SER A 86 8.16 29.09 -6.28
N VAL A 87 7.46 28.39 -7.17
CA VAL A 87 7.99 27.69 -8.34
C VAL A 87 6.84 27.36 -9.29
N ILE A 88 7.13 27.24 -10.57
CA ILE A 88 6.21 26.73 -11.59
C ILE A 88 6.78 25.43 -12.13
N ALA A 89 6.04 24.33 -12.11
CA ALA A 89 6.47 23.04 -12.64
C ALA A 89 5.51 22.55 -13.73
N PHE A 90 6.08 22.11 -14.84
CA PHE A 90 5.32 21.60 -15.98
C PHE A 90 5.18 20.07 -15.90
N ASP A 91 3.97 19.59 -16.05
CA ASP A 91 3.64 18.19 -16.32
C ASP A 91 3.40 17.97 -17.83
N ILE A 92 4.22 18.62 -18.65
CA ILE A 92 4.15 18.65 -20.11
C ILE A 92 5.58 18.65 -20.67
N VAL A 93 5.92 17.65 -21.45
CA VAL A 93 7.23 17.54 -22.12
C VAL A 93 7.24 18.34 -23.43
N PHE A 94 8.28 19.10 -23.64
CA PHE A 94 8.51 19.88 -24.88
C PHE A 94 9.65 19.25 -25.69
N SER A 95 9.45 18.02 -26.14
CA SER A 95 10.47 17.21 -26.81
C SER A 95 10.77 17.60 -28.26
N GLU A 96 9.86 18.32 -28.90
CA GLU A 96 9.98 18.74 -30.29
C GLU A 96 9.99 20.28 -30.40
N GLU A 97 10.52 20.78 -31.50
CA GLU A 97 10.41 22.21 -31.86
C GLU A 97 8.94 22.62 -32.06
N ASP A 98 8.67 23.90 -31.89
CA ASP A 98 7.33 24.47 -32.07
C ASP A 98 6.97 24.46 -33.58
N LYS A 99 6.16 23.49 -33.98
CA LYS A 99 5.69 23.36 -35.38
C LYS A 99 4.88 24.56 -35.89
N GLN A 100 4.39 25.40 -34.98
CA GLN A 100 3.63 26.61 -35.30
C GLN A 100 4.49 27.87 -35.13
N ASN A 101 5.81 27.75 -34.99
CA ASN A 101 6.71 28.91 -34.86
C ASN A 101 6.70 29.76 -36.14
N PRO A 102 6.25 31.04 -36.07
CA PRO A 102 6.15 31.88 -37.28
C PRO A 102 7.48 32.07 -38.01
N LYS A 103 8.61 32.05 -37.27
CA LYS A 103 9.94 32.17 -37.87
C LYS A 103 10.26 30.95 -38.76
N ASP A 104 9.95 29.75 -38.32
CA ASP A 104 10.26 28.53 -39.06
C ASP A 104 9.33 28.39 -40.28
N LEU A 105 8.05 28.80 -40.12
CA LEU A 105 7.10 28.88 -41.22
C LEU A 105 7.52 29.88 -42.28
N LEU A 106 8.02 31.07 -41.89
CA LEU A 106 8.55 32.06 -42.83
C LEU A 106 9.76 31.52 -43.61
N LEU A 107 10.70 30.85 -42.92
CA LEU A 107 11.88 30.27 -43.52
C LEU A 107 11.50 29.16 -44.52
N GLN A 108 10.46 28.41 -44.24
CA GLN A 108 9.95 27.38 -45.18
C GLN A 108 9.33 28.04 -46.42
N LEU A 109 8.49 29.06 -46.26
CA LEU A 109 7.89 29.82 -47.38
C LEU A 109 8.95 30.45 -48.28
N GLN A 110 9.99 31.05 -47.69
CA GLN A 110 11.12 31.64 -48.44
C GLN A 110 11.90 30.59 -49.26
N LYS A 111 12.02 29.36 -48.74
CA LYS A 111 12.66 28.27 -49.47
C LYS A 111 11.82 27.75 -50.66
N GLU A 112 10.48 27.78 -50.52
CA GLU A 112 9.55 27.30 -51.53
C GLU A 112 9.28 28.32 -52.64
N SER A 113 9.35 29.63 -52.34
CA SER A 113 8.99 30.72 -53.26
C SER A 113 10.18 31.44 -53.95
N ASP A 114 11.43 31.14 -53.54
CA ASP A 114 12.64 31.90 -53.91
C ASP A 114 12.54 33.41 -53.64
N GLU A 115 11.49 33.89 -52.93
CA GLU A 115 11.30 35.29 -52.59
C GLU A 115 11.85 35.56 -51.20
N PHE A 116 12.67 36.62 -51.08
CA PHE A 116 13.14 37.09 -49.79
C PHE A 116 12.08 38.04 -49.16
N LEU A 117 11.33 37.53 -48.17
CA LEU A 117 10.37 38.34 -47.41
C LEU A 117 11.08 38.94 -46.21
N ASP A 118 11.37 40.21 -46.22
CA ASP A 118 11.89 40.95 -45.03
C ASP A 118 10.76 41.26 -44.06
N VAL A 119 10.21 40.20 -43.46
CA VAL A 119 9.15 40.32 -42.43
C VAL A 119 9.73 39.94 -41.08
N LYS A 120 9.67 40.85 -40.12
CA LYS A 120 10.07 40.59 -38.74
C LYS A 120 9.01 39.77 -38.03
N VAL A 121 9.27 38.47 -37.90
CA VAL A 121 8.39 37.55 -37.19
C VAL A 121 8.97 37.14 -35.84
N THR A 122 8.10 36.85 -34.91
CA THR A 122 8.49 36.42 -33.55
C THR A 122 8.95 34.95 -33.56
N ASN A 123 10.11 34.69 -32.97
CA ASN A 123 10.55 33.33 -32.68
C ASN A 123 9.97 32.90 -31.34
N THR A 124 8.91 32.09 -31.38
CA THR A 124 8.19 31.63 -30.19
C THR A 124 9.03 30.76 -29.28
N ASN A 125 9.94 29.93 -29.82
CA ASN A 125 10.90 29.15 -29.03
C ASN A 125 11.81 30.08 -28.20
N GLN A 126 12.35 31.15 -28.80
CA GLN A 126 13.24 32.07 -28.11
C GLN A 126 12.50 32.85 -27.01
N VAL A 127 11.27 33.29 -27.28
CA VAL A 127 10.43 33.99 -26.28
C VAL A 127 10.17 33.05 -25.08
N PHE A 128 9.92 31.80 -25.32
CA PHE A 128 9.70 30.81 -24.22
C PHE A 128 10.98 30.55 -23.42
N ILE A 129 12.14 30.41 -24.09
CA ILE A 129 13.45 30.28 -23.42
C ILE A 129 13.70 31.48 -22.50
N ASP A 130 13.41 32.70 -22.98
CA ASP A 130 13.64 33.90 -22.20
C ASP A 130 12.69 34.01 -21.00
N SER A 131 11.43 33.58 -21.13
CA SER A 131 10.50 33.49 -20.01
C SER A 131 10.92 32.41 -18.99
N LEU A 132 11.45 31.25 -19.42
CA LEU A 132 12.01 30.23 -18.54
C LEU A 132 13.20 30.77 -17.72
N LYS A 133 14.12 31.52 -18.33
CA LYS A 133 15.28 32.10 -17.64
C LYS A 133 14.89 33.06 -16.52
N ARG A 134 13.83 33.88 -16.75
CA ARG A 134 13.32 34.83 -15.77
C ARG A 134 12.51 34.18 -14.65
N SER A 135 12.06 32.95 -14.84
CA SER A 135 11.15 32.25 -13.95
C SER A 135 11.86 31.17 -13.13
N LYS A 136 11.26 30.80 -11.99
CA LYS A 136 11.66 29.58 -11.27
C LYS A 136 10.85 28.40 -11.83
N VAL A 137 11.35 27.80 -12.91
CA VAL A 137 10.64 26.71 -13.61
C VAL A 137 11.34 25.36 -13.42
N VAL A 138 10.53 24.33 -13.27
CA VAL A 138 10.92 22.91 -13.34
C VAL A 138 10.26 22.30 -14.56
N LEU A 139 11.07 21.70 -15.44
CA LEU A 139 10.62 20.97 -16.61
C LEU A 139 10.60 19.47 -16.36
N PRO A 140 9.78 18.71 -17.09
CA PRO A 140 9.66 17.28 -16.89
C PRO A 140 10.74 16.47 -17.63
N VAL A 141 10.95 15.25 -17.13
CA VAL A 141 11.60 14.13 -17.81
C VAL A 141 10.72 12.90 -17.66
N ILE A 142 10.63 12.06 -18.67
CA ILE A 142 9.97 10.75 -18.63
C ILE A 142 11.05 9.68 -18.74
N GLY A 143 11.00 8.70 -17.84
CA GLY A 143 11.83 7.50 -17.95
C GLY A 143 11.23 6.56 -19.00
N GLU A 144 12.08 6.04 -19.90
CA GLU A 144 11.65 5.16 -20.99
C GLU A 144 12.36 3.80 -20.88
N PRO A 145 11.60 2.68 -20.89
CA PRO A 145 12.18 1.35 -20.75
C PRO A 145 12.89 0.85 -22.03
N ASN A 146 12.54 1.37 -23.22
CA ASN A 146 13.01 0.88 -24.52
C ASN A 146 14.29 1.61 -25.01
N ASP A 147 15.00 1.02 -26.00
CA ASP A 147 16.28 1.52 -26.49
C ASP A 147 16.16 2.47 -27.72
N ASN A 148 14.94 2.79 -28.18
CA ASN A 148 14.70 3.56 -29.41
C ASN A 148 14.51 5.05 -29.15
N PHE A 149 15.61 5.81 -28.97
CA PHE A 149 15.48 7.24 -28.67
C PHE A 149 16.48 8.18 -29.34
N ILE A 150 16.05 9.46 -29.44
CA ILE A 150 16.85 10.61 -29.83
C ILE A 150 17.78 10.93 -28.65
N GLU A 151 19.09 10.96 -28.91
CA GLU A 151 20.07 11.40 -27.93
C GLU A 151 19.74 12.81 -27.45
N ASN A 152 19.61 12.94 -26.14
CA ASN A 152 19.43 14.23 -25.46
C ASN A 152 20.40 14.31 -24.29
N ASN A 153 21.28 15.30 -24.31
CA ASN A 153 22.36 15.48 -23.33
C ASN A 153 21.92 16.16 -22.05
N SER A 154 20.62 16.29 -21.80
CA SER A 154 20.11 16.91 -20.57
C SER A 154 20.52 16.13 -19.34
N GLU A 155 20.94 16.86 -18.29
CA GLU A 155 21.43 16.36 -17.04
C GLU A 155 20.51 16.76 -15.88
N PRO A 156 20.42 15.94 -14.80
CA PRO A 156 19.72 16.34 -13.60
C PRO A 156 20.39 17.56 -12.96
N LYS A 157 19.61 18.53 -12.53
CA LYS A 157 20.12 19.76 -11.87
C LYS A 157 20.24 19.62 -10.35
N LEU A 158 19.78 18.50 -9.82
CA LEU A 158 19.90 18.14 -8.41
C LEU A 158 21.32 17.74 -8.07
N ARG A 159 21.88 18.33 -7.01
CA ARG A 159 23.13 17.87 -6.39
C ARG A 159 22.84 16.84 -5.29
N LEU A 160 23.34 15.63 -5.46
CA LEU A 160 23.23 14.57 -4.48
C LEU A 160 24.45 14.53 -3.58
N ILE A 161 24.22 14.38 -2.27
CA ILE A 161 25.21 13.97 -1.28
C ILE A 161 24.86 12.53 -0.91
N VAL A 162 25.68 11.59 -1.37
CA VAL A 162 25.49 10.16 -1.10
C VAL A 162 26.34 9.73 0.09
N LYS A 163 25.75 8.99 1.03
CA LYS A 163 26.44 8.30 2.13
C LYS A 163 26.16 6.80 2.07
N GLY A 164 27.21 5.99 2.06
CA GLY A 164 27.13 4.53 1.97
C GLY A 164 27.10 4.04 0.53
N ASP A 165 26.26 3.02 0.25
CA ASP A 165 26.19 2.37 -1.05
C ASP A 165 25.55 3.27 -2.12
N ASP A 166 25.83 2.98 -3.42
CA ASP A 166 25.27 3.76 -4.52
C ASP A 166 23.75 3.56 -4.60
N PRO A 167 22.93 4.62 -4.39
CA PRO A 167 21.46 4.52 -4.42
C PRO A 167 20.91 4.08 -5.77
N LYS A 168 21.67 4.19 -6.87
CA LYS A 168 21.25 3.70 -8.20
C LYS A 168 20.95 2.21 -8.23
N ASN A 169 21.53 1.43 -7.32
CA ASN A 169 21.32 -0.01 -7.23
C ASN A 169 19.93 -0.39 -6.68
N PHE A 170 19.25 0.54 -6.03
CA PHE A 170 17.99 0.28 -5.31
C PHE A 170 16.79 0.96 -5.91
N ILE A 171 16.97 2.14 -6.54
CA ILE A 171 15.87 2.93 -7.09
C ILE A 171 15.41 2.40 -8.45
N TYR A 172 14.17 2.77 -8.82
CA TYR A 172 13.56 2.33 -10.07
C TYR A 172 14.39 2.78 -11.29
N ARG A 173 14.64 1.85 -12.23
CA ARG A 173 15.54 2.07 -13.36
C ARG A 173 14.79 2.13 -14.69
N TYR A 174 15.15 3.15 -15.48
CA TYR A 174 14.82 3.26 -16.90
C TYR A 174 16.12 3.30 -17.72
N LYS A 175 16.09 2.72 -18.93
CA LYS A 175 17.25 2.69 -19.81
C LYS A 175 17.49 4.04 -20.46
N ASN A 176 16.41 4.70 -20.87
CA ASN A 176 16.41 5.95 -21.64
C ASN A 176 15.47 7.00 -21.06
N LYS A 177 15.50 8.18 -21.65
CA LYS A 177 14.70 9.33 -21.24
C LYS A 177 14.06 10.03 -22.42
N ILE A 178 12.88 10.59 -22.18
CA ILE A 178 12.26 11.61 -23.03
C ILE A 178 12.28 12.89 -22.24
N THR A 179 12.91 13.95 -22.78
CA THR A 179 13.01 15.25 -22.10
C THR A 179 12.56 16.37 -23.02
N SER A 180 12.35 17.55 -22.47
CA SER A 180 12.23 18.76 -23.27
C SER A 180 13.55 19.03 -24.04
N LEU A 181 13.48 19.87 -25.05
CA LEU A 181 14.64 20.30 -25.82
C LEU A 181 15.76 20.81 -24.91
N GLU A 182 17.01 20.56 -25.29
CA GLU A 182 18.19 20.86 -24.47
C GLU A 182 18.29 22.35 -24.11
N ASN A 183 17.96 23.25 -25.05
CA ASN A 183 17.92 24.70 -24.82
C ASN A 183 16.87 25.12 -23.78
N LEU A 184 15.69 24.48 -23.77
CA LEU A 184 14.64 24.70 -22.76
C LEU A 184 15.08 24.15 -21.39
N ASN A 185 15.62 22.94 -21.37
CA ASN A 185 16.14 22.32 -20.15
C ASN A 185 17.28 23.15 -19.53
N SER A 186 18.17 23.71 -20.36
CA SER A 186 19.27 24.56 -19.89
C SER A 186 18.73 25.84 -19.23
N ALA A 187 17.65 26.43 -19.75
CA ALA A 187 17.01 27.63 -19.22
C ALA A 187 16.25 27.39 -17.89
N ALA A 188 15.71 26.22 -17.68
CA ALA A 188 14.93 25.88 -16.47
C ALA A 188 15.79 25.81 -15.21
N LYS A 189 15.20 25.95 -14.02
CA LYS A 189 15.89 25.85 -12.71
C LYS A 189 15.97 24.43 -12.17
N GLY A 190 15.17 23.51 -12.68
CA GLY A 190 15.15 22.11 -12.31
C GLY A 190 14.57 21.23 -13.40
N ILE A 191 14.83 19.94 -13.31
CA ILE A 191 14.23 18.91 -14.17
C ILE A 191 13.86 17.74 -13.29
N GLY A 192 12.60 17.27 -13.37
CA GLY A 192 12.10 16.19 -12.54
C GLY A 192 11.23 15.20 -13.30
N SER A 193 11.25 13.94 -12.87
CA SER A 193 10.49 12.87 -13.52
C SER A 193 9.00 12.95 -13.22
N ILE A 194 8.20 12.88 -14.27
CA ILE A 194 6.73 12.76 -14.21
C ILE A 194 6.26 11.31 -14.32
N SER A 195 7.19 10.36 -14.39
CA SER A 195 6.84 8.94 -14.52
C SER A 195 6.08 8.45 -13.30
N LEU A 196 4.85 8.00 -13.50
CA LEU A 196 4.01 7.38 -12.48
C LEU A 196 3.97 5.87 -12.71
N LEU A 197 4.07 5.10 -11.63
CA LEU A 197 4.07 3.64 -11.66
C LEU A 197 2.82 3.12 -10.95
N PRO A 198 1.76 2.76 -11.69
CA PRO A 198 0.59 2.12 -11.10
C PRO A 198 0.95 0.78 -10.45
N ASN A 199 0.30 0.45 -9.35
CA ASN A 199 0.39 -0.88 -8.77
C ASN A 199 -0.23 -1.94 -9.70
N ILE A 200 -0.08 -3.23 -9.36
CA ILE A 200 -0.55 -4.37 -10.18
C ILE A 200 -2.07 -4.37 -10.49
N ASP A 201 -2.85 -3.54 -9.83
CA ASP A 201 -4.28 -3.34 -10.04
C ASP A 201 -4.61 -2.02 -10.76
N GLY A 202 -3.60 -1.32 -11.29
CA GLY A 202 -3.75 -0.07 -12.02
C GLY A 202 -4.00 1.17 -11.14
N ILE A 203 -3.91 1.04 -9.81
CA ILE A 203 -4.15 2.14 -8.87
C ILE A 203 -2.81 2.71 -8.40
N ILE A 204 -2.68 4.04 -8.37
CA ILE A 204 -1.50 4.71 -7.85
C ILE A 204 -1.67 4.93 -6.34
N ARG A 205 -0.80 4.29 -5.55
CA ARG A 205 -0.73 4.43 -4.08
C ARG A 205 0.59 4.98 -3.61
N ASN A 206 1.61 4.71 -4.39
CA ASN A 206 2.99 5.08 -4.09
C ASN A 206 3.73 5.51 -5.35
N VAL A 207 4.79 6.28 -5.17
CA VAL A 207 5.58 6.83 -6.29
C VAL A 207 7.04 6.86 -5.87
N PRO A 208 7.98 6.44 -6.75
CA PRO A 208 9.39 6.72 -6.54
C PRO A 208 9.64 8.23 -6.52
N ILE A 209 10.45 8.69 -5.58
CA ILE A 209 10.86 10.10 -5.55
C ILE A 209 12.24 10.33 -6.16
N LEU A 210 12.98 9.23 -6.40
CA LEU A 210 14.22 9.19 -7.15
C LEU A 210 14.15 8.08 -8.19
N TYR A 211 14.70 8.34 -9.36
CA TYR A 211 14.76 7.40 -10.48
C TYR A 211 16.19 7.29 -11.00
N ASN A 212 16.60 6.10 -11.39
CA ASN A 212 17.80 5.87 -12.18
C ASN A 212 17.42 5.87 -13.67
N ILE A 213 17.59 7.00 -14.36
CA ILE A 213 17.28 7.12 -15.78
C ILE A 213 18.61 7.37 -16.52
N ASP A 214 18.92 6.53 -17.50
CA ASP A 214 20.18 6.63 -18.25
C ASP A 214 21.42 6.67 -17.34
N ASN A 215 21.41 5.76 -16.33
CA ASN A 215 22.46 5.65 -15.29
C ASN A 215 22.73 6.93 -14.47
N LYS A 216 21.79 7.88 -14.45
CA LYS A 216 21.81 9.12 -13.65
C LYS A 216 20.63 9.17 -12.71
N ILE A 217 20.82 9.81 -11.54
CA ILE A 217 19.73 9.91 -10.56
C ILE A 217 18.94 11.18 -10.82
N TRP A 218 17.65 11.00 -11.11
CA TRP A 218 16.69 12.06 -11.35
C TRP A 218 15.67 12.11 -10.21
N PRO A 219 15.34 13.32 -9.70
CA PRO A 219 14.23 13.49 -8.76
C PRO A 219 12.88 13.33 -9.48
N SER A 220 11.83 12.98 -8.75
CA SER A 220 10.46 13.17 -9.23
C SER A 220 10.16 14.66 -9.44
N LEU A 221 9.21 15.00 -10.31
CA LEU A 221 8.76 16.38 -10.54
C LEU A 221 8.37 17.06 -9.23
N ALA A 222 7.65 16.35 -8.36
CA ALA A 222 7.22 16.86 -7.07
C ALA A 222 8.40 17.17 -6.14
N LEU A 223 9.40 16.29 -6.04
CA LEU A 223 10.59 16.51 -5.22
C LEU A 223 11.39 17.71 -5.75
N GLU A 224 11.56 17.80 -7.06
CA GLU A 224 12.32 18.88 -7.70
C GLU A 224 11.60 20.21 -7.54
N ALA A 225 10.26 20.24 -7.68
CA ALA A 225 9.47 21.44 -7.43
C ALA A 225 9.64 21.94 -5.98
N VAL A 226 9.57 21.03 -4.99
CA VAL A 226 9.84 21.39 -3.58
C VAL A 226 11.26 21.89 -3.39
N ARG A 227 12.27 21.26 -4.02
CA ARG A 227 13.67 21.67 -3.94
C ARG A 227 13.86 23.10 -4.46
N VAL A 228 13.33 23.40 -5.64
CA VAL A 228 13.46 24.73 -6.26
C VAL A 228 12.67 25.77 -5.48
N ALA A 229 11.44 25.45 -5.06
CA ALA A 229 10.59 26.36 -4.26
C ALA A 229 11.26 26.77 -2.94
N THR A 230 11.96 25.84 -2.29
CA THR A 230 12.63 26.07 -1.00
C THR A 230 14.07 26.60 -1.14
N GLY A 231 14.57 26.80 -2.36
CA GLY A 231 15.92 27.29 -2.64
C GLY A 231 17.02 26.30 -2.25
N GLN A 232 16.71 25.02 -2.14
CA GLN A 232 17.68 23.99 -1.71
C GLN A 232 18.54 23.56 -2.89
N LYS A 233 19.85 23.41 -2.65
CA LYS A 233 20.79 22.97 -3.68
C LYS A 233 21.06 21.46 -3.63
N ASN A 234 21.08 20.89 -2.42
CA ASN A 234 21.55 19.53 -2.19
C ASN A 234 20.44 18.66 -1.61
N LEU A 235 20.46 17.38 -1.97
CA LEU A 235 19.69 16.31 -1.35
C LEU A 235 20.66 15.30 -0.75
N LEU A 236 20.48 14.93 0.51
CA LEU A 236 21.22 13.84 1.14
C LEU A 236 20.46 12.54 0.95
N VAL A 237 21.15 11.54 0.42
CA VAL A 237 20.64 10.15 0.33
C VAL A 237 21.64 9.26 1.09
N GLN A 238 21.17 8.54 2.06
CA GLN A 238 21.92 7.52 2.77
C GLN A 238 21.39 6.15 2.43
N SER A 239 22.26 5.24 2.01
CA SER A 239 21.94 3.87 1.63
C SER A 239 22.96 2.89 2.19
N ASP A 240 22.54 1.66 2.41
CA ASP A 240 23.39 0.54 2.78
C ASP A 240 23.02 -0.70 1.95
N LYS A 241 23.59 -1.87 2.26
CA LYS A 241 23.30 -3.14 1.58
C LYS A 241 21.81 -3.53 1.53
N ASN A 242 20.97 -2.95 2.40
CA ASN A 242 19.54 -3.22 2.46
C ASN A 242 18.70 -2.20 1.65
N GLY A 243 19.33 -1.17 1.08
CA GLY A 243 18.68 -0.14 0.29
C GLY A 243 18.76 1.26 0.89
N ILE A 244 17.85 2.13 0.48
CA ILE A 244 17.78 3.51 0.95
C ILE A 244 17.28 3.55 2.40
N GLN A 245 18.05 4.20 3.28
CA GLN A 245 17.74 4.36 4.69
C GLN A 245 17.20 5.75 5.01
N LEU A 246 17.69 6.78 4.30
CA LEU A 246 17.32 8.16 4.57
C LEU A 246 17.40 8.99 3.29
N ILE A 247 16.35 9.75 3.03
CA ILE A 247 16.33 10.84 2.06
C ILE A 247 16.02 12.11 2.82
N LYS A 248 16.93 13.10 2.74
CA LYS A 248 16.81 14.32 3.54
C LYS A 248 17.14 15.55 2.72
N THR A 249 16.28 16.53 2.79
CA THR A 249 16.56 17.91 2.41
C THR A 249 17.07 18.66 3.65
N ARG A 250 17.47 19.93 3.50
CA ARG A 250 17.90 20.73 4.66
C ARG A 250 16.82 20.84 5.75
N LYS A 251 15.55 20.88 5.36
CA LYS A 251 14.42 21.12 6.27
C LYS A 251 13.61 19.85 6.56
N ASN A 252 13.51 18.92 5.61
CA ASN A 252 12.56 17.81 5.69
C ASN A 252 13.27 16.46 5.55
N ILE A 253 12.86 15.51 6.36
CA ILE A 253 13.14 14.09 6.13
C ILE A 253 11.99 13.54 5.29
N ILE A 254 12.32 12.85 4.21
CA ILE A 254 11.34 12.26 3.31
C ILE A 254 11.37 10.74 3.56
N PRO A 255 10.40 10.20 4.31
CA PRO A 255 10.34 8.78 4.59
C PRO A 255 10.00 8.01 3.32
N SER A 256 10.87 7.10 2.93
CA SER A 256 10.69 6.20 1.80
C SER A 256 10.93 4.75 2.21
N ASP A 257 10.58 3.81 1.34
CA ASP A 257 11.04 2.44 1.46
C ASP A 257 12.51 2.29 0.99
N GLN A 258 13.01 1.05 0.97
CA GLN A 258 14.39 0.74 0.57
C GLN A 258 14.69 1.09 -0.91
N ASN A 259 13.66 1.27 -1.72
CA ASN A 259 13.76 1.60 -3.15
C ASN A 259 13.51 3.10 -3.45
N GLY A 260 13.42 3.94 -2.41
CA GLY A 260 13.12 5.36 -2.58
C GLY A 260 11.69 5.65 -2.98
N VAL A 261 10.76 4.75 -2.68
CA VAL A 261 9.33 4.88 -2.96
C VAL A 261 8.62 5.44 -1.75
N ILE A 262 7.75 6.42 -1.94
CA ILE A 262 6.89 7.00 -0.90
C ILE A 262 5.44 6.57 -1.10
N ASN A 263 4.72 6.37 -0.01
CA ASN A 263 3.27 6.15 -0.06
C ASN A 263 2.56 7.50 0.08
N ILE A 264 1.63 7.76 -0.84
CA ILE A 264 0.91 9.02 -0.93
C ILE A 264 -0.25 9.04 0.05
N LYS A 265 -0.37 10.10 0.83
CA LYS A 265 -1.56 10.38 1.62
C LYS A 265 -2.50 11.27 0.80
N TYR A 266 -3.50 10.65 0.18
CA TYR A 266 -4.48 11.38 -0.62
C TYR A 266 -5.44 12.15 0.27
N LYS A 267 -5.55 13.45 0.05
CA LYS A 267 -6.44 14.36 0.75
C LYS A 267 -7.54 14.86 -0.18
N LYS A 268 -8.45 15.67 0.32
CA LYS A 268 -9.37 16.39 -0.53
C LYS A 268 -8.60 17.40 -1.38
N PHE A 269 -8.76 17.31 -2.70
CA PHE A 269 -8.30 18.34 -3.63
C PHE A 269 -9.55 19.12 -4.11
N ASP A 270 -9.60 20.42 -3.82
CA ASP A 270 -10.77 21.23 -4.11
C ASP A 270 -10.67 21.80 -5.53
N LYS A 271 -11.80 21.90 -6.23
CA LYS A 271 -11.88 22.54 -7.55
C LYS A 271 -11.33 23.96 -7.55
N LYS A 272 -11.41 24.68 -6.42
CA LYS A 272 -10.80 26.01 -6.26
C LYS A 272 -9.27 26.02 -6.40
N ASN A 273 -8.60 24.86 -6.32
CA ASN A 273 -7.17 24.76 -6.55
C ASN A 273 -6.80 24.64 -8.04
N TYR A 274 -7.80 24.54 -8.93
CA TYR A 274 -7.62 24.57 -10.36
C TYR A 274 -7.95 25.95 -10.92
N ILE A 275 -7.09 26.50 -11.77
CA ILE A 275 -7.32 27.71 -12.56
C ILE A 275 -7.18 27.32 -14.01
N SER A 276 -8.20 27.61 -14.83
CA SER A 276 -8.13 27.36 -16.27
C SER A 276 -6.95 28.10 -16.89
N ALA A 277 -6.16 27.43 -17.75
CA ALA A 277 -5.00 28.04 -18.40
C ALA A 277 -5.38 29.30 -19.21
N VAL A 278 -6.57 29.31 -19.84
CA VAL A 278 -7.06 30.50 -20.56
C VAL A 278 -7.30 31.68 -19.64
N ASP A 279 -7.69 31.46 -18.37
CA ASP A 279 -7.87 32.58 -17.42
C ASP A 279 -6.53 33.16 -17.02
N ILE A 280 -5.48 32.32 -16.90
CA ILE A 280 -4.10 32.82 -16.71
C ILE A 280 -3.62 33.63 -17.93
N VAL A 281 -3.85 33.11 -19.15
CA VAL A 281 -3.50 33.81 -20.39
C VAL A 281 -4.16 35.19 -20.46
N ASN A 282 -5.41 35.33 -20.01
CA ASN A 282 -6.17 36.57 -20.02
C ASN A 282 -5.95 37.44 -18.77
N ASN A 283 -5.15 36.98 -17.82
CA ASN A 283 -4.92 37.61 -16.52
C ASN A 283 -6.20 37.84 -15.71
N ASP A 284 -7.15 36.89 -15.83
CA ASP A 284 -8.47 36.90 -15.19
C ASP A 284 -8.56 35.81 -14.09
N PHE A 285 -7.86 36.03 -12.97
CA PHE A 285 -7.82 35.08 -11.85
C PHE A 285 -7.52 35.77 -10.52
N ASP A 286 -7.86 35.12 -9.41
CA ASP A 286 -7.53 35.61 -8.07
C ASP A 286 -6.02 35.41 -7.78
N GLN A 287 -5.30 36.48 -7.61
CA GLN A 287 -3.85 36.56 -7.37
C GLN A 287 -3.44 35.77 -6.09
N LYS A 288 -4.28 35.74 -5.06
CA LYS A 288 -4.04 34.99 -3.80
C LYS A 288 -3.87 33.49 -4.02
N ARG A 289 -4.32 33.00 -5.16
CA ARG A 289 -4.20 31.58 -5.53
C ARG A 289 -2.82 31.24 -6.10
N ILE A 290 -2.01 32.27 -6.42
CA ILE A 290 -0.66 32.12 -7.01
C ILE A 290 0.42 32.47 -6.00
N GLU A 291 0.20 33.54 -5.21
CA GLU A 291 1.22 34.07 -4.31
C GLU A 291 1.76 33.03 -3.32
N ASN A 292 3.09 32.86 -3.31
CA ASN A 292 3.82 31.91 -2.48
C ASN A 292 3.37 30.43 -2.63
N LYS A 293 2.64 30.09 -3.70
CA LYS A 293 2.23 28.71 -4.01
C LYS A 293 3.22 28.02 -4.95
N ILE A 294 3.20 26.71 -4.93
CA ILE A 294 3.78 25.88 -5.98
C ILE A 294 2.72 25.74 -7.06
N ILE A 295 3.06 26.11 -8.28
CA ILE A 295 2.16 26.04 -9.42
C ILE A 295 2.54 24.81 -10.26
N LEU A 296 1.56 23.97 -10.53
CA LEU A 296 1.69 22.88 -11.50
C LEU A 296 0.91 23.23 -12.75
N ILE A 297 1.51 23.06 -13.92
CA ILE A 297 0.84 23.22 -15.22
C ILE A 297 0.68 21.84 -15.82
N GLY A 298 -0.56 21.40 -15.97
CA GLY A 298 -0.90 20.07 -16.50
C GLY A 298 -2.31 20.06 -17.06
N SER A 299 -2.79 18.91 -17.50
CA SER A 299 -4.07 18.75 -18.15
C SER A 299 -5.07 17.95 -17.31
N SER A 300 -6.33 18.40 -17.29
CA SER A 300 -7.48 17.62 -16.89
C SER A 300 -8.42 17.29 -18.05
N ALA A 301 -8.14 17.83 -19.24
CA ALA A 301 -8.98 17.60 -20.43
C ALA A 301 -9.03 16.13 -20.81
N GLN A 302 -10.24 15.59 -20.99
CA GLN A 302 -10.46 14.17 -21.31
C GLN A 302 -9.78 13.75 -22.61
N ALA A 303 -9.71 14.67 -23.58
CA ALA A 303 -9.06 14.43 -24.87
C ALA A 303 -7.56 14.16 -24.77
N LEU A 304 -6.91 14.53 -23.65
CA LEU A 304 -5.46 14.34 -23.43
C LEU A 304 -5.14 13.08 -22.62
N PHE A 305 -6.15 12.31 -22.18
CA PHE A 305 -6.07 10.98 -21.58
C PHE A 305 -5.13 10.82 -20.35
N ASP A 306 -4.73 11.91 -19.71
CA ASP A 306 -3.91 11.84 -18.49
C ASP A 306 -4.78 11.67 -17.23
N ILE A 307 -5.48 10.54 -17.16
CA ILE A 307 -6.42 10.23 -16.08
C ILE A 307 -6.04 8.94 -15.39
N VAL A 308 -5.86 8.98 -14.07
CA VAL A 308 -5.38 7.86 -13.26
C VAL A 308 -6.30 7.55 -12.07
N LYS A 309 -6.31 6.30 -11.63
CA LYS A 309 -7.04 5.86 -10.43
C LYS A 309 -6.15 5.98 -9.19
N ILE A 310 -6.73 6.45 -8.09
CA ILE A 310 -6.08 6.60 -6.80
C ILE A 310 -6.75 5.78 -5.69
N SER A 311 -6.05 5.54 -4.59
CA SER A 311 -6.45 4.62 -3.52
C SER A 311 -7.76 4.95 -2.81
N ASN A 312 -8.25 6.18 -2.89
CA ASN A 312 -9.56 6.54 -2.34
C ASN A 312 -10.76 6.17 -3.27
N GLY A 313 -10.47 5.52 -4.41
CA GLY A 313 -11.45 5.08 -5.40
C GLY A 313 -11.84 6.13 -6.42
N LYS A 314 -11.23 7.32 -6.39
CA LYS A 314 -11.45 8.39 -7.36
C LYS A 314 -10.55 8.22 -8.57
N THR A 315 -10.97 8.83 -9.66
CA THR A 315 -10.17 9.03 -10.87
C THR A 315 -9.83 10.51 -10.96
N VAL A 316 -8.55 10.81 -11.13
CA VAL A 316 -8.03 12.20 -11.10
C VAL A 316 -7.03 12.41 -12.24
N PRO A 317 -6.78 13.67 -12.67
CA PRO A 317 -5.69 13.98 -13.58
C PRO A 317 -4.32 13.61 -13.00
N GLY A 318 -3.36 13.19 -13.83
CA GLY A 318 -2.02 12.82 -13.39
C GLY A 318 -1.30 13.94 -12.63
N VAL A 319 -1.48 15.17 -13.05
CA VAL A 319 -0.91 16.36 -12.39
C VAL A 319 -1.36 16.51 -10.92
N GLU A 320 -2.55 16.01 -10.55
CA GLU A 320 -3.04 16.05 -9.17
C GLU A 320 -2.23 15.10 -8.26
N ILE A 321 -1.66 14.02 -8.81
CA ILE A 321 -0.76 13.13 -8.06
C ILE A 321 0.46 13.91 -7.58
N HIS A 322 1.09 14.68 -8.47
CA HIS A 322 2.23 15.51 -8.11
C HIS A 322 1.86 16.56 -7.05
N ALA A 323 0.66 17.13 -7.11
CA ALA A 323 0.16 18.06 -6.10
C ALA A 323 0.05 17.39 -4.71
N HIS A 324 -0.46 16.17 -4.63
CA HIS A 324 -0.52 15.41 -3.38
C HIS A 324 0.87 15.10 -2.82
N ILE A 325 1.80 14.67 -3.67
CA ILE A 325 3.19 14.38 -3.26
C ILE A 325 3.85 15.65 -2.70
N ILE A 326 3.72 16.78 -3.37
CA ILE A 326 4.26 18.08 -2.91
C ILE A 326 3.71 18.44 -1.54
N ASP A 327 2.38 18.39 -1.36
CA ASP A 327 1.74 18.73 -0.07
C ASP A 327 2.18 17.78 1.05
N ASN A 328 2.32 16.48 0.75
CA ASN A 328 2.80 15.49 1.71
C ASN A 328 4.26 15.76 2.13
N ILE A 329 5.15 16.09 1.18
CA ILE A 329 6.56 16.41 1.49
C ILE A 329 6.66 17.69 2.32
N LEU A 330 5.93 18.74 1.95
CA LEU A 330 5.97 20.04 2.65
C LEU A 330 5.47 19.95 4.08
N LYS A 331 4.47 19.09 4.34
CA LYS A 331 3.85 18.89 5.65
C LYS A 331 4.43 17.73 6.46
N ASN A 332 5.39 16.97 5.89
CA ASN A 332 5.92 15.73 6.47
C ASN A 332 4.80 14.69 6.79
N GLU A 333 3.84 14.54 5.88
CA GLU A 333 2.67 13.67 6.06
C GLU A 333 2.69 12.43 5.15
N ASN A 334 3.84 12.09 4.58
CA ASN A 334 3.99 10.84 3.82
C ASN A 334 3.74 9.63 4.72
N ILE A 335 3.04 8.64 4.19
CA ILE A 335 2.80 7.38 4.92
C ILE A 335 4.08 6.55 4.88
N VAL A 336 4.56 6.19 6.05
CA VAL A 336 5.80 5.42 6.21
C VAL A 336 5.51 3.93 6.10
N LYS A 337 6.15 3.27 5.14
CA LYS A 337 6.24 1.80 5.05
C LYS A 337 7.69 1.40 4.73
N ASN A 338 8.54 1.49 5.72
CA ASN A 338 9.97 1.18 5.62
C ASN A 338 10.31 -0.20 6.24
N LEU A 339 11.58 -0.55 6.30
CA LEU A 339 12.04 -1.82 6.87
C LEU A 339 11.59 -2.01 8.32
N ILE A 340 11.60 -0.93 9.13
CA ILE A 340 11.22 -1.00 10.55
C ILE A 340 9.72 -1.35 10.67
N THR A 341 8.85 -0.71 9.90
CA THR A 341 7.42 -1.03 9.90
C THR A 341 7.15 -2.46 9.43
N GLN A 342 7.89 -2.96 8.44
CA GLN A 342 7.78 -4.34 7.96
C GLN A 342 8.23 -5.35 9.03
N ILE A 343 9.34 -5.09 9.74
CA ILE A 343 9.80 -5.93 10.84
C ILE A 343 8.77 -5.96 11.97
N THR A 344 8.25 -4.80 12.36
CA THR A 344 7.21 -4.68 13.40
C THR A 344 5.96 -5.47 13.02
N GLU A 345 5.49 -5.35 11.78
CA GLU A 345 4.35 -6.10 11.24
C GLU A 345 4.58 -7.62 11.30
N ASN A 346 5.79 -8.07 10.93
CA ASN A 346 6.15 -9.49 10.98
C ASN A 346 6.24 -10.02 12.42
N ILE A 347 6.75 -9.23 13.36
CA ILE A 347 6.80 -9.60 14.78
C ILE A 347 5.37 -9.73 15.34
N ILE A 348 4.50 -8.75 15.08
CA ILE A 348 3.09 -8.81 15.50
C ILE A 348 2.41 -10.04 14.92
N PHE A 349 2.59 -10.32 13.64
CA PHE A 349 2.07 -11.50 12.95
C PHE A 349 2.54 -12.80 13.62
N LEU A 350 3.85 -12.96 13.86
CA LEU A 350 4.40 -14.17 14.49
C LEU A 350 3.86 -14.37 15.90
N ILE A 351 3.85 -13.33 16.73
CA ILE A 351 3.30 -13.40 18.09
C ILE A 351 1.83 -13.83 18.04
N LEU A 352 1.01 -13.20 17.21
CA LEU A 352 -0.41 -13.50 17.06
C LEU A 352 -0.64 -14.98 16.70
N ILE A 353 0.06 -15.47 15.70
CA ILE A 353 -0.09 -16.86 15.24
C ILE A 353 0.37 -17.86 16.30
N ILE A 354 1.52 -17.63 16.95
CA ILE A 354 2.04 -18.50 18.01
C ILE A 354 1.03 -18.57 19.18
N PHE A 355 0.48 -17.46 19.60
CA PHE A 355 -0.57 -17.43 20.64
C PHE A 355 -1.80 -18.26 20.24
N LEU A 356 -2.22 -18.20 18.98
CA LEU A 356 -3.39 -18.93 18.48
C LEU A 356 -3.14 -20.43 18.24
N ILE A 357 -1.90 -20.88 18.24
CA ILE A 357 -1.57 -22.33 18.30
C ILE A 357 -1.87 -22.88 19.70
N PHE A 358 -1.48 -22.16 20.75
CA PHE A 358 -1.50 -22.70 22.12
C PHE A 358 -2.80 -22.39 22.86
N ILE A 359 -3.36 -21.19 22.73
CA ILE A 359 -4.53 -20.75 23.52
C ILE A 359 -5.76 -21.63 23.29
N PRO A 360 -6.23 -21.91 22.06
CA PRO A 360 -7.41 -22.72 21.84
C PRO A 360 -7.26 -24.16 22.35
N THR A 361 -6.01 -24.64 22.45
CA THR A 361 -5.73 -26.00 22.93
C THR A 361 -5.70 -26.16 24.44
N LYS A 362 -5.55 -25.05 25.19
CA LYS A 362 -5.39 -25.08 26.67
C LYS A 362 -6.55 -24.45 27.43
N ILE A 363 -7.28 -23.52 26.83
CA ILE A 363 -8.34 -22.75 27.48
C ILE A 363 -9.72 -23.23 27.02
N LYS A 364 -10.76 -23.12 27.88
CA LYS A 364 -12.15 -23.49 27.51
C LYS A 364 -12.59 -22.77 26.23
N PRO A 365 -13.34 -23.39 25.31
CA PRO A 365 -13.68 -22.83 24.00
C PRO A 365 -14.25 -21.42 24.05
N LYS A 366 -15.17 -21.14 24.97
CA LYS A 366 -15.77 -19.80 25.12
C LYS A 366 -14.74 -18.68 25.39
N PHE A 367 -13.74 -18.96 26.21
CA PHE A 367 -12.69 -17.98 26.50
C PHE A 367 -11.68 -17.87 25.36
N SER A 368 -11.39 -18.94 24.62
CA SER A 368 -10.50 -18.88 23.46
C SER A 368 -11.11 -18.08 22.30
N ILE A 369 -12.46 -18.11 22.13
CA ILE A 369 -13.16 -17.27 21.16
C ILE A 369 -13.04 -15.79 21.55
N ILE A 370 -13.26 -15.45 22.83
CA ILE A 370 -13.12 -14.06 23.32
C ILE A 370 -11.68 -13.57 23.10
N PHE A 371 -10.69 -14.42 23.41
CA PHE A 371 -9.29 -14.07 23.21
C PHE A 371 -8.93 -13.88 21.72
N PHE A 372 -9.45 -14.73 20.84
CA PHE A 372 -9.29 -14.61 19.39
C PHE A 372 -9.87 -13.30 18.87
N ILE A 373 -11.13 -12.98 19.20
CA ILE A 373 -11.77 -11.73 18.80
C ILE A 373 -10.99 -10.53 19.33
N GLY A 374 -10.62 -10.57 20.60
CA GLY A 374 -9.83 -9.52 21.27
C GLY A 374 -8.48 -9.29 20.59
N SER A 375 -7.78 -10.37 20.17
CA SER A 375 -6.48 -10.26 19.51
C SER A 375 -6.60 -9.67 18.09
N ILE A 376 -7.63 -10.03 17.34
CA ILE A 376 -7.91 -9.41 16.03
C ILE A 376 -8.26 -7.93 16.18
N LEU A 377 -9.15 -7.60 17.12
CA LEU A 377 -9.51 -6.20 17.39
C LEU A 377 -8.29 -5.38 17.80
N LEU A 378 -7.46 -5.89 18.70
CA LEU A 378 -6.23 -5.23 19.13
C LEU A 378 -5.28 -4.98 17.94
N THR A 379 -5.05 -5.97 17.09
CA THR A 379 -4.19 -5.83 15.92
C THR A 379 -4.70 -4.75 14.96
N ASN A 380 -6.01 -4.71 14.71
CA ASN A 380 -6.62 -3.69 13.85
C ASN A 380 -6.60 -2.30 14.49
N ILE A 381 -6.85 -2.18 15.78
CA ILE A 381 -6.74 -0.91 16.52
C ILE A 381 -5.31 -0.38 16.47
N LEU A 382 -4.30 -1.22 16.73
CA LEU A 382 -2.89 -0.83 16.63
C LEU A 382 -2.53 -0.33 15.22
N SER A 383 -3.01 -1.00 14.18
CA SER A 383 -2.80 -0.58 12.80
C SER A 383 -3.46 0.76 12.50
N ILE A 384 -4.70 1.00 12.95
CA ILE A 384 -5.40 2.28 12.79
C ILE A 384 -4.66 3.40 13.54
N VAL A 385 -4.24 3.15 14.77
CA VAL A 385 -3.48 4.12 15.55
C VAL A 385 -2.16 4.45 14.86
N ALA A 386 -1.41 3.44 14.41
CA ALA A 386 -0.18 3.64 13.65
C ALA A 386 -0.42 4.50 12.40
N TYR A 387 -1.51 4.24 11.67
CA TYR A 387 -1.87 5.01 10.47
C TYR A 387 -2.15 6.49 10.76
N GLN A 388 -2.74 6.82 11.90
CA GLN A 388 -2.95 8.22 12.32
C GLN A 388 -1.61 8.96 12.56
N PHE A 389 -0.56 8.23 12.94
CA PHE A 389 0.81 8.74 13.05
C PHE A 389 1.61 8.61 11.76
N ASN A 390 0.94 8.38 10.63
CA ASN A 390 1.52 8.18 9.29
C ASN A 390 2.38 6.90 9.14
N PHE A 391 2.20 5.89 9.99
CA PHE A 391 2.82 4.58 9.83
C PHE A 391 1.80 3.57 9.31
N TYR A 392 2.11 2.88 8.20
CA TYR A 392 1.22 1.84 7.69
C TYR A 392 1.68 0.46 8.16
N LEU A 393 0.81 -0.21 8.92
CA LEU A 393 0.92 -1.61 9.31
C LEU A 393 -0.26 -2.38 8.69
N ASP A 394 0.04 -3.45 7.95
CA ASP A 394 -1.02 -4.29 7.38
C ASP A 394 -1.62 -5.20 8.47
N ALA A 395 -2.89 -4.99 8.79
CA ALA A 395 -3.63 -5.82 9.75
C ALA A 395 -4.50 -6.90 9.08
N LEU A 396 -4.80 -6.76 7.78
CA LEU A 396 -5.78 -7.62 7.12
C LEU A 396 -5.23 -9.04 6.89
N PHE A 397 -4.03 -9.17 6.33
CA PHE A 397 -3.42 -10.49 6.16
C PHE A 397 -3.14 -11.18 7.51
N PRO A 398 -2.55 -10.55 8.53
CA PRO A 398 -2.45 -11.13 9.86
C PRO A 398 -3.78 -11.60 10.44
N SER A 399 -4.87 -10.85 10.26
CA SER A 399 -6.22 -11.23 10.73
C SER A 399 -6.76 -12.46 10.00
N ILE A 400 -6.57 -12.58 8.70
CA ILE A 400 -6.96 -13.76 7.91
C ILE A 400 -6.15 -14.98 8.36
N ALA A 401 -4.84 -14.85 8.47
CA ALA A 401 -3.96 -15.93 8.91
C ALA A 401 -4.27 -16.39 10.35
N ALA A 402 -4.57 -15.44 11.24
CA ALA A 402 -5.03 -15.70 12.60
C ALA A 402 -6.34 -16.49 12.61
N THR A 403 -7.28 -16.15 11.74
CA THR A 403 -8.54 -16.89 11.60
C THR A 403 -8.32 -18.33 11.15
N VAL A 404 -7.49 -18.55 10.15
CA VAL A 404 -7.12 -19.89 9.66
C VAL A 404 -6.48 -20.70 10.79
N MET A 405 -5.52 -20.13 11.51
CA MET A 405 -4.82 -20.81 12.60
C MET A 405 -5.76 -21.14 13.77
N PHE A 406 -6.63 -20.20 14.15
CA PHE A 406 -7.61 -20.40 15.22
C PHE A 406 -8.59 -21.51 14.89
N MET A 407 -9.19 -21.50 13.69
CA MET A 407 -10.12 -22.53 13.23
C MET A 407 -9.46 -23.90 13.19
N THR A 408 -8.23 -23.99 12.70
CA THR A 408 -7.47 -25.23 12.66
C THR A 408 -7.17 -25.75 14.09
N SER A 409 -6.78 -24.86 15.01
CA SER A 409 -6.52 -25.22 16.41
C SER A 409 -7.78 -25.72 17.11
N LEU A 410 -8.94 -25.09 16.88
CA LEU A 410 -10.23 -25.55 17.40
C LEU A 410 -10.64 -26.91 16.81
N TYR A 411 -10.42 -27.12 15.51
CA TYR A 411 -10.73 -28.38 14.85
C TYR A 411 -9.92 -29.53 15.46
N PHE A 412 -8.62 -29.38 15.67
CA PHE A 412 -7.80 -30.40 16.31
C PHE A 412 -8.20 -30.65 17.76
N ARG A 413 -8.59 -29.58 18.47
CA ARG A 413 -9.14 -29.74 19.82
C ARG A 413 -10.44 -30.55 19.80
N TYR A 414 -11.37 -30.27 18.91
CA TYR A 414 -12.61 -31.01 18.75
C TYR A 414 -12.34 -32.50 18.49
N LEU A 415 -11.41 -32.81 17.59
CA LEU A 415 -11.03 -34.23 17.32
C LEU A 415 -10.48 -34.93 18.57
N GLU A 416 -9.68 -34.20 19.37
CA GLU A 416 -9.12 -34.73 20.61
C GLU A 416 -10.21 -34.98 21.67
N GLU A 417 -11.09 -34.02 21.90
CA GLU A 417 -12.22 -34.15 22.85
C GLU A 417 -13.18 -35.29 22.41
N ASN A 418 -13.49 -35.36 21.14
CA ASN A 418 -14.33 -36.42 20.58
C ASN A 418 -13.70 -37.82 20.74
N SER A 419 -12.39 -37.97 20.50
CA SER A 419 -11.69 -39.23 20.69
C SER A 419 -11.68 -39.67 22.16
N ILE A 420 -11.51 -38.74 23.09
CA ILE A 420 -11.59 -39.02 24.54
C ILE A 420 -13.02 -39.41 24.93
N ALA A 421 -14.03 -38.75 24.41
CA ALA A 421 -15.43 -39.10 24.66
C ALA A 421 -15.75 -40.53 24.20
N ILE A 422 -15.35 -40.92 22.99
CA ILE A 422 -15.53 -42.28 22.45
C ILE A 422 -14.79 -43.29 23.31
N GLU A 423 -13.57 -43.01 23.75
CA GLU A 423 -12.82 -43.92 24.62
C GLU A 423 -13.49 -44.09 25.97
N ASN A 424 -14.02 -43.01 26.56
CA ASN A 424 -14.75 -43.07 27.83
C ASN A 424 -16.07 -43.83 27.70
N GLU A 425 -16.82 -43.65 26.63
CA GLU A 425 -18.03 -44.43 26.31
C GLU A 425 -17.71 -45.93 26.21
N LYS A 426 -16.62 -46.29 25.53
CA LYS A 426 -16.14 -47.65 25.40
C LYS A 426 -15.79 -48.26 26.75
N LYS A 427 -15.05 -47.53 27.60
CA LYS A 427 -14.72 -47.94 28.96
C LYS A 427 -15.98 -48.18 29.82
N GLN A 428 -16.94 -47.25 29.76
CA GLN A 428 -18.21 -47.39 30.48
C GLN A 428 -19.03 -48.59 29.99
N SER A 429 -19.07 -48.86 28.71
CA SER A 429 -19.72 -50.00 28.11
C SER A 429 -19.09 -51.34 28.59
N ILE A 430 -17.75 -51.39 28.64
CA ILE A 430 -17.03 -52.57 29.16
C ILE A 430 -17.35 -52.80 30.63
N LEU A 431 -17.24 -51.75 31.47
CA LEU A 431 -17.55 -51.82 32.89
C LEU A 431 -19.00 -52.24 33.15
N LYS A 432 -19.94 -51.81 32.33
CA LYS A 432 -21.35 -52.21 32.43
C LYS A 432 -21.50 -53.71 32.14
N LYS A 433 -20.89 -54.21 31.06
CA LYS A 433 -20.90 -55.65 30.73
C LYS A 433 -20.23 -56.49 31.83
N GLU A 434 -19.13 -56.05 32.38
CA GLU A 434 -18.47 -56.77 33.49
C GLU A 434 -19.38 -56.85 34.72
N ARG A 435 -20.12 -55.78 35.06
CA ARG A 435 -21.11 -55.78 36.16
C ARG A 435 -22.29 -56.71 35.87
N GLU A 436 -22.80 -56.69 34.64
CA GLU A 436 -23.87 -57.62 34.22
C GLU A 436 -23.44 -59.10 34.35
N ILE A 437 -22.24 -59.40 33.87
CA ILE A 437 -21.68 -60.77 33.99
C ILE A 437 -21.48 -61.12 35.46
N ALA A 438 -20.91 -60.23 36.27
CA ALA A 438 -20.73 -60.46 37.70
C ALA A 438 -22.08 -60.74 38.43
N GLY A 439 -23.12 -59.95 38.07
CA GLY A 439 -24.48 -60.14 38.57
C GLY A 439 -25.08 -61.48 38.15
N GLU A 440 -24.88 -61.94 36.92
CA GLU A 440 -25.31 -63.25 36.45
C GLU A 440 -24.59 -64.41 37.18
N VAL A 441 -23.26 -64.29 37.38
CA VAL A 441 -22.48 -65.26 38.11
C VAL A 441 -22.97 -65.32 39.57
N GLN A 442 -23.17 -64.19 40.21
CA GLN A 442 -23.70 -64.11 41.59
C GLN A 442 -25.08 -64.81 41.71
N LYS A 443 -25.99 -64.56 40.74
CA LYS A 443 -27.32 -65.21 40.72
C LYS A 443 -27.20 -66.70 40.62
N LYS A 444 -26.22 -67.27 39.91
CA LYS A 444 -25.98 -68.71 39.77
C LYS A 444 -25.36 -69.33 41.03
N LEU A 445 -24.71 -68.55 41.88
CA LEU A 445 -24.12 -68.97 43.17
C LEU A 445 -25.15 -69.09 44.31
N PHE A 446 -26.32 -68.51 44.18
CA PHE A 446 -27.37 -68.65 45.18
C PHE A 446 -27.91 -70.06 45.17
N PRO A 447 -28.21 -70.61 46.34
CA PRO A 447 -28.65 -72.02 46.44
C PRO A 447 -30.04 -72.20 45.79
N SER A 448 -30.20 -73.26 44.98
CA SER A 448 -31.44 -73.59 44.25
C SER A 448 -31.87 -75.03 44.59
N ASN A 449 -32.25 -75.31 45.83
CA ASN A 449 -32.73 -76.68 46.19
C ASN A 449 -34.26 -76.64 46.38
N LYS A 450 -34.99 -77.13 45.35
CA LYS A 450 -36.46 -77.14 45.27
C LYS A 450 -37.15 -77.85 46.47
N LYS A 451 -36.48 -78.75 47.14
CA LYS A 451 -37.04 -79.40 48.35
C LYS A 451 -37.02 -78.46 49.54
N ILE A 452 -36.00 -77.69 49.72
CA ILE A 452 -35.83 -76.77 50.83
C ILE A 452 -36.62 -75.48 50.59
N GLU A 453 -36.72 -75.02 49.33
CA GLU A 453 -37.51 -73.82 48.94
C GLU A 453 -39.01 -73.88 49.30
N LYS A 454 -39.53 -75.14 49.57
CA LYS A 454 -40.90 -75.32 50.08
C LYS A 454 -41.07 -74.83 51.51
N TYR A 455 -39.99 -74.74 52.31
CA TYR A 455 -40.01 -74.32 53.71
C TYR A 455 -39.25 -73.01 54.00
N ILE A 456 -38.32 -72.65 53.17
CA ILE A 456 -37.52 -71.42 53.35
C ILE A 456 -37.71 -70.51 52.14
N PHE A 457 -38.08 -69.30 52.38
CA PHE A 457 -38.12 -68.24 51.37
C PHE A 457 -36.99 -67.28 51.64
N ALA A 458 -36.03 -67.19 50.69
CA ALA A 458 -34.96 -66.20 50.73
C ALA A 458 -34.85 -65.53 49.36
N LYS A 459 -34.70 -64.22 49.32
CA LYS A 459 -34.57 -63.46 48.10
C LYS A 459 -33.53 -62.38 48.30
N ASN A 460 -32.52 -62.35 47.41
CA ASN A 460 -31.60 -61.24 47.31
C ASN A 460 -32.11 -60.28 46.23
N THR A 461 -32.26 -59.01 46.60
CA THR A 461 -32.64 -57.98 45.65
C THR A 461 -31.53 -56.93 45.63
N PRO A 462 -30.58 -57.03 44.65
CA PRO A 462 -29.47 -56.12 44.59
C PRO A 462 -29.94 -54.67 44.33
N ALA A 463 -29.36 -53.68 45.03
CA ALA A 463 -29.61 -52.27 44.81
C ALA A 463 -28.95 -51.76 43.49
N LYS A 464 -27.99 -52.47 42.97
CA LYS A 464 -27.33 -52.34 41.66
C LYS A 464 -27.18 -53.70 40.99
N ASP A 465 -26.38 -53.77 39.92
CA ASP A 465 -26.21 -55.02 39.16
C ASP A 465 -25.66 -56.21 39.96
N VAL A 466 -24.91 -55.94 41.04
CA VAL A 466 -24.32 -56.96 41.95
C VAL A 466 -24.68 -56.59 43.36
N SER A 467 -25.10 -57.63 44.18
CA SER A 467 -25.39 -57.45 45.61
C SER A 467 -24.08 -57.56 46.42
N GLY A 468 -24.00 -56.76 47.52
CA GLY A 468 -22.97 -56.95 48.53
C GLY A 468 -23.26 -58.10 49.48
N ASP A 469 -24.54 -58.57 49.51
CA ASP A 469 -24.99 -59.59 50.44
C ASP A 469 -25.07 -60.96 49.73
N TYR A 470 -24.79 -62.02 50.47
CA TYR A 470 -24.86 -63.41 50.01
C TYR A 470 -25.60 -64.20 51.08
N TYR A 471 -26.39 -65.15 50.69
CA TYR A 471 -27.00 -66.16 51.60
C TYR A 471 -26.82 -67.53 51.02
N ASP A 472 -26.72 -68.54 51.95
CA ASP A 472 -26.65 -69.93 51.62
C ASP A 472 -27.48 -70.72 52.61
N TYR A 473 -27.93 -71.89 52.22
CA TYR A 473 -28.60 -72.84 53.07
C TYR A 473 -28.30 -74.26 52.65
N TYR A 474 -28.15 -75.08 53.62
CA TYR A 474 -27.90 -76.53 53.39
C TYR A 474 -28.66 -77.33 54.42
N GLN A 475 -29.04 -78.55 54.02
CA GLN A 475 -29.74 -79.45 54.86
C GLN A 475 -28.71 -80.23 55.71
N VAL A 476 -28.86 -80.13 57.05
CA VAL A 476 -27.92 -80.84 58.00
C VAL A 476 -28.31 -82.29 58.22
N ASN A 477 -29.65 -82.56 58.20
CA ASN A 477 -30.17 -83.89 58.27
C ASN A 477 -31.58 -84.00 57.68
N GLU A 478 -32.30 -85.15 57.68
CA GLU A 478 -33.61 -85.32 57.01
C GLU A 478 -34.72 -84.45 57.61
N ASN A 479 -34.55 -83.89 58.80
CA ASN A 479 -35.59 -83.06 59.52
C ASN A 479 -35.10 -81.65 59.87
N GLU A 480 -33.87 -81.23 59.59
CA GLU A 480 -33.27 -79.91 59.85
C GLU A 480 -32.55 -79.33 58.65
#